data_3b6fc9d16ef903df2b18d0a2518620dd
#
_entry.id   3b6fc9d16ef903df2b18d0a2518620dd
#
_cell.length_a   1.000
_cell.length_b   1.000
_cell.length_c   1.000
_cell.angle_alpha   90.00
_cell.angle_beta   90.00
_cell.angle_gamma   90.00
#
_symmetry.space_group_name_H-M   'P 1'
#
loop_
_entity.id
_entity.type
_entity.pdbx_description
1 polymer ?
#
loop_
_entity_poly.entity_id
_entity_poly.type
_entity_poly.pdbx_seq_one_letter_code
_entity_poly.pdbx_strand_id
1 'polypeptide(L)'
;MAHKRIGKNVGVTDEQNAALENWQAAVCFNDVQRAALAFTDEIVRLHRPTDPTFAAVRSKLSSAALVELQLAVGFYIMTSKFLETFDIDMQPVTEVV
;
A
#
# COMPACT_ATOMS: atom_id res chain seq x y z
N MET A 1 1.84 -12.68 -3.22
CA MET A 1 2.35 -11.42 -2.67
C MET A 1 1.59 -11.07 -1.41
N ALA A 2 2.33 -10.79 -0.35
CA ALA A 2 1.72 -10.54 0.96
C ALA A 2 0.79 -9.33 0.97
N HIS A 3 1.17 -8.25 0.30
CA HIS A 3 0.36 -7.03 0.27
C HIS A 3 -0.99 -7.23 -0.46
N LYS A 4 -1.04 -8.10 -1.46
CA LYS A 4 -2.30 -8.41 -2.13
C LYS A 4 -3.27 -9.16 -1.23
N ARG A 5 -2.74 -10.05 -0.40
CA ARG A 5 -3.57 -10.78 0.57
C ARG A 5 -4.12 -9.84 1.63
N ILE A 6 -3.30 -8.93 2.13
CA ILE A 6 -3.72 -7.92 3.10
C ILE A 6 -4.81 -7.04 2.48
N GLY A 7 -4.64 -6.64 1.21
CA GLY A 7 -5.62 -5.85 0.50
C GLY A 7 -6.99 -6.54 0.43
N LYS A 8 -7.02 -7.83 0.14
CA LYS A 8 -8.29 -8.58 0.12
C LYS A 8 -8.95 -8.60 1.49
N ASN A 9 -8.15 -8.73 2.56
CA ASN A 9 -8.69 -8.74 3.91
C ASN A 9 -9.32 -7.41 4.31
N VAL A 10 -8.91 -6.31 3.69
CA VAL A 10 -9.49 -4.98 3.95
C VAL A 10 -10.47 -4.54 2.86
N GLY A 11 -10.95 -5.46 2.05
CA GLY A 11 -12.02 -5.20 1.10
C GLY A 11 -11.60 -4.85 -0.31
N VAL A 12 -10.35 -5.05 -0.67
CA VAL A 12 -9.89 -4.82 -2.03
C VAL A 12 -10.32 -5.98 -2.93
N THR A 13 -10.90 -5.67 -4.09
CA THR A 13 -11.39 -6.67 -5.03
C THR A 13 -10.23 -7.30 -5.82
N ASP A 14 -10.51 -8.44 -6.47
CA ASP A 14 -9.51 -9.07 -7.33
C ASP A 14 -9.15 -8.18 -8.51
N GLU A 15 -10.11 -7.44 -9.05
CA GLU A 15 -9.85 -6.47 -10.11
C GLU A 15 -8.89 -5.38 -9.63
N GLN A 16 -9.10 -4.86 -8.43
CA GLN A 16 -8.23 -3.84 -7.86
C GLN A 16 -6.84 -4.39 -7.58
N ASN A 17 -6.72 -5.62 -7.11
CA ASN A 17 -5.42 -6.26 -6.94
C ASN A 17 -4.67 -6.37 -8.24
N ALA A 18 -5.35 -6.76 -9.32
CA ALA A 18 -4.72 -6.87 -10.64
C ALA A 18 -4.30 -5.52 -11.19
N ALA A 19 -4.99 -4.45 -10.79
CA ALA A 19 -4.73 -3.09 -11.30
C ALA A 19 -3.70 -2.33 -10.47
N LEU A 20 -3.16 -2.89 -9.37
CA LEU A 20 -2.27 -2.14 -8.47
C LEU A 20 -1.01 -1.63 -9.15
N GLU A 21 -0.45 -2.36 -10.08
CA GLU A 21 0.77 -1.95 -10.78
C GLU A 21 0.53 -0.75 -11.70
N ASN A 22 -0.71 -0.52 -12.10
CA ASN A 22 -1.09 0.51 -13.04
C ASN A 22 -2.25 1.34 -12.50
N TRP A 23 -2.23 1.60 -11.20
CA TRP A 23 -3.38 2.18 -10.49
C TRP A 23 -3.76 3.57 -10.99
N GLN A 24 -2.79 4.34 -11.48
CA GLN A 24 -3.06 5.70 -11.93
C GLN A 24 -3.99 5.73 -13.15
N ALA A 25 -3.89 4.73 -14.01
CA ALA A 25 -4.73 4.62 -15.20
C ALA A 25 -5.98 3.78 -14.96
N ALA A 26 -6.05 3.03 -13.86
CA ALA A 26 -7.16 2.13 -13.58
C ALA A 26 -8.40 2.91 -13.13
N VAL A 27 -9.58 2.44 -13.54
CA VAL A 27 -10.85 3.08 -13.20
C VAL A 27 -11.57 2.40 -12.04
N CYS A 28 -11.02 1.31 -11.52
CA CYS A 28 -11.64 0.52 -10.46
C CYS A 28 -11.40 1.06 -9.05
N PHE A 29 -10.62 2.14 -8.90
CA PHE A 29 -10.32 2.74 -7.60
C PHE A 29 -11.12 4.01 -7.40
N ASN A 30 -11.71 4.16 -6.21
CA ASN A 30 -12.39 5.38 -5.84
C ASN A 30 -11.39 6.47 -5.38
N ASP A 31 -11.88 7.67 -5.08
CA ASP A 31 -11.02 8.80 -4.72
C ASP A 31 -10.21 8.55 -3.46
N VAL A 32 -10.78 7.89 -2.46
CA VAL A 32 -10.08 7.58 -1.21
C VAL A 32 -8.95 6.58 -1.47
N GLN A 33 -9.26 5.54 -2.24
CA GLN A 33 -8.26 4.53 -2.59
C GLN A 33 -7.13 5.13 -3.42
N ARG A 34 -7.46 6.01 -4.36
CA ARG A 34 -6.43 6.67 -5.19
C ARG A 34 -5.55 7.58 -4.34
N ALA A 35 -6.13 8.29 -3.38
CA ALA A 35 -5.34 9.12 -2.47
C ALA A 35 -4.39 8.28 -1.63
N ALA A 36 -4.85 7.14 -1.12
CA ALA A 36 -4.02 6.24 -0.33
C ALA A 36 -2.90 5.61 -1.17
N LEU A 37 -3.20 5.27 -2.42
CA LEU A 37 -2.19 4.72 -3.33
C LEU A 37 -1.13 5.76 -3.70
N ALA A 38 -1.53 7.00 -3.96
CA ALA A 38 -0.59 8.09 -4.23
C ALA A 38 0.32 8.33 -3.02
N PHE A 39 -0.26 8.36 -1.83
CA PHE A 39 0.47 8.55 -0.58
C PHE A 39 1.52 7.44 -0.41
N THR A 40 1.12 6.19 -0.57
CA THR A 40 2.01 5.04 -0.45
C THR A 40 3.13 5.08 -1.48
N ASP A 41 2.78 5.34 -2.74
CA ASP A 41 3.74 5.38 -3.83
C ASP A 41 4.79 6.46 -3.61
N GLU A 42 4.39 7.64 -3.13
CA GLU A 42 5.32 8.72 -2.87
C GLU A 42 6.24 8.42 -1.68
N ILE A 43 5.73 7.79 -0.63
CA ILE A 43 6.59 7.40 0.49
C ILE A 43 7.65 6.41 0.03
N VAL A 44 7.26 5.44 -0.78
CA VAL A 44 8.20 4.43 -1.27
C VAL A 44 9.27 5.06 -2.18
N ARG A 45 8.87 5.94 -3.08
CA ARG A 45 9.80 6.53 -4.05
C ARG A 45 10.54 7.75 -3.53
N LEU A 46 9.88 8.58 -2.74
CA LEU A 46 10.40 9.89 -2.33
C LEU A 46 10.74 9.97 -0.84
N HIS A 47 10.44 8.92 -0.09
CA HIS A 47 10.62 8.81 1.37
C HIS A 47 9.63 9.65 2.17
N ARG A 48 8.81 10.46 1.53
CA ARG A 48 7.75 11.23 2.17
C ARG A 48 6.72 11.62 1.11
N PRO A 49 5.47 11.88 1.50
CA PRO A 49 4.50 12.40 0.54
C PRO A 49 4.80 13.86 0.22
N THR A 50 4.41 14.28 -0.98
CA THR A 50 4.40 15.70 -1.32
C THR A 50 3.27 16.39 -0.57
N ASP A 51 3.34 17.72 -0.44
CA ASP A 51 2.33 18.47 0.28
C ASP A 51 0.92 18.30 -0.32
N PRO A 52 0.72 18.35 -1.65
CA PRO A 52 -0.61 18.13 -2.22
C PRO A 52 -1.16 16.74 -1.91
N THR A 53 -0.33 15.71 -1.98
CA THR A 53 -0.74 14.34 -1.68
C THR A 53 -1.11 14.19 -0.21
N PHE A 54 -0.31 14.75 0.69
CA PHE A 54 -0.62 14.72 2.11
C PHE A 54 -1.94 15.43 2.41
N ALA A 55 -2.16 16.60 1.82
CA ALA A 55 -3.41 17.33 2.00
C ALA A 55 -4.62 16.52 1.49
N ALA A 56 -4.47 15.85 0.36
CA ALA A 56 -5.55 15.02 -0.18
C ALA A 56 -5.91 13.88 0.76
N VAL A 57 -4.91 13.19 1.32
CA VAL A 57 -5.15 12.09 2.27
C VAL A 57 -5.79 12.63 3.54
N ARG A 58 -5.29 13.76 4.06
CA ARG A 58 -5.83 14.38 5.25
C ARG A 58 -7.31 14.77 5.10
N SER A 59 -7.70 15.18 3.91
CA SER A 59 -9.08 15.57 3.66
C SER A 59 -10.04 14.39 3.56
N LYS A 60 -9.52 13.19 3.26
CA LYS A 60 -10.34 12.01 2.97
C LYS A 60 -10.34 10.97 4.07
N LEU A 61 -9.31 10.95 4.93
CA LEU A 61 -9.19 9.96 5.99
C LEU A 61 -9.22 10.61 7.34
N SER A 62 -9.77 9.90 8.33
CA SER A 62 -9.66 10.32 9.73
C SER A 62 -8.22 10.26 10.17
N SER A 63 -7.90 10.93 11.29
CA SER A 63 -6.55 10.87 11.84
C SER A 63 -6.14 9.45 12.18
N ALA A 64 -7.06 8.66 12.74
CA ALA A 64 -6.78 7.26 13.07
C ALA A 64 -6.49 6.45 11.82
N ALA A 65 -7.30 6.60 10.77
CA ALA A 65 -7.10 5.88 9.52
C ALA A 65 -5.78 6.27 8.84
N LEU A 66 -5.41 7.55 8.91
CA LEU A 66 -4.16 8.02 8.34
C LEU A 66 -2.95 7.41 9.08
N VAL A 67 -3.00 7.35 10.41
CA VAL A 67 -1.94 6.72 11.19
C VAL A 67 -1.84 5.23 10.87
N GLU A 68 -2.97 4.55 10.75
CA GLU A 68 -2.99 3.13 10.36
C GLU A 68 -2.37 2.92 8.99
N LEU A 69 -2.70 3.77 8.04
CA LEU A 69 -2.11 3.71 6.70
C LEU A 69 -0.60 3.89 6.75
N GLN A 70 -0.13 4.88 7.50
CA GLN A 70 1.30 5.13 7.65
C GLN A 70 2.01 3.95 8.29
N LEU A 71 1.42 3.34 9.32
CA LEU A 71 2.00 2.18 9.96
C LEU A 71 2.08 0.98 9.00
N ALA A 72 1.05 0.77 8.21
CA ALA A 72 1.03 -0.30 7.23
C ALA A 72 2.12 -0.11 6.16
N VAL A 73 2.27 1.10 5.65
CA VAL A 73 3.31 1.43 4.67
C VAL A 73 4.68 1.23 5.28
N GLY A 74 4.91 1.74 6.49
CA GLY A 74 6.19 1.62 7.17
C GLY A 74 6.56 0.16 7.46
N PHE A 75 5.59 -0.63 7.90
CA PHE A 75 5.80 -2.05 8.14
C PHE A 75 6.17 -2.79 6.86
N TYR A 76 5.49 -2.48 5.77
CA TYR A 76 5.80 -3.09 4.48
C TYR A 76 7.21 -2.75 4.02
N ILE A 77 7.62 -1.48 4.15
CA ILE A 77 8.96 -1.05 3.76
C ILE A 77 10.00 -1.76 4.62
N MET A 78 9.81 -1.80 5.92
CA MET A 78 10.72 -2.48 6.84
C MET A 78 10.87 -3.95 6.47
N THR A 79 9.76 -4.64 6.23
CA THR A 79 9.76 -6.05 5.87
C THR A 79 10.47 -6.28 4.54
N SER A 80 10.20 -5.43 3.54
CA SER A 80 10.86 -5.54 2.24
C SER A 80 12.37 -5.38 2.35
N LYS A 81 12.83 -4.40 3.12
CA LYS A 81 14.25 -4.17 3.30
C LYS A 81 14.91 -5.33 4.03
N PHE A 82 14.25 -5.89 5.02
CA PHE A 82 14.76 -7.05 5.74
C PHE A 82 14.94 -8.24 4.79
N LEU A 83 13.91 -8.53 3.99
CA LEU A 83 13.96 -9.65 3.05
C LEU A 83 15.04 -9.46 1.99
N GLU A 84 15.17 -8.25 1.47
CA GLU A 84 16.19 -7.94 0.47
C GLU A 84 17.58 -8.04 1.05
N THR A 85 17.79 -7.53 2.28
CA THR A 85 19.10 -7.53 2.94
C THR A 85 19.63 -8.96 3.15
N PHE A 86 18.73 -9.86 3.52
CA PHE A 86 19.13 -11.23 3.81
C PHE A 86 18.82 -12.21 2.68
N ASP A 87 18.41 -11.68 1.52
CA ASP A 87 18.14 -12.48 0.33
C ASP A 87 17.14 -13.60 0.60
N ILE A 88 16.05 -13.26 1.29
CA ILE A 88 15.01 -14.22 1.65
C ILE A 88 13.86 -14.08 0.69
N ASP A 89 13.44 -15.20 0.07
CA ASP A 89 12.26 -15.22 -0.80
C ASP A 89 10.98 -15.27 0.02
N MET A 90 9.98 -14.53 -0.45
CA MET A 90 8.64 -14.60 0.12
C MET A 90 7.94 -15.86 -0.37
N GLN A 91 7.80 -16.84 0.51
CA GLN A 91 7.12 -18.08 0.19
C GLN A 91 5.61 -17.91 0.35
N PRO A 92 4.80 -18.56 -0.50
CA PRO A 92 3.36 -18.63 -0.25
C PRO A 92 3.09 -19.27 1.11
N VAL A 93 2.06 -18.76 1.80
CA VAL A 93 1.73 -19.27 3.14
C VAL A 93 1.46 -20.75 3.14
N THR A 94 0.88 -21.25 2.06
CA THR A 94 0.58 -22.69 1.93
C THR A 94 1.83 -23.57 1.89
N GLU A 95 2.98 -23.02 1.59
CA GLU A 95 4.24 -23.76 1.54
C GLU A 95 5.02 -23.67 2.83
N VAL A 96 4.68 -22.73 3.69
CA VAL A 96 5.42 -22.49 4.94
C VAL A 96 4.97 -23.44 6.04
N VAL A 97 3.76 -23.94 5.96
CA VAL A 97 3.14 -24.75 7.03
C VAL A 97 3.60 -26.19 7.03
#